data_140f0d136e145fe87574230742bf5c25
#
_entry.id   140f0d136e145fe87574230742bf5c25
#
_cell.length_a   1.000
_cell.length_b   1.000
_cell.length_c   1.000
_cell.angle_alpha   90.00
_cell.angle_beta   90.00
_cell.angle_gamma   90.00
#
_symmetry.space_group_name_H-M   'P 1'
#
loop_
_entity.id
_entity.type
_entity.pdbx_description
1 polymer ?
#
loop_
_entity_poly.entity_id
_entity_poly.type
_entity_poly.pdbx_seq_one_letter_code
_entity_poly.pdbx_strand_id
1 'polypeptide(L)'
;MSIFGKMFARPYDKVSASEAAALVEQGVILLDVREPHEWQAGHAPKARHMPLGQLPQRARELPSGRAILTICRSGSRSARAAAMLAGDGWQVSNVTGGMRAWARANLPVVAKGGRPGRVV
;
A
#
# COMPACT_ATOMS: atom_id res chain seq x y z
N MET A 1 -15.43 -3.86 24.35
CA MET A 1 -14.56 -2.94 23.63
C MET A 1 -14.81 -1.52 24.06
N SER A 2 -13.76 -0.77 24.19
CA SER A 2 -13.88 0.62 24.63
C SER A 2 -14.10 1.56 23.46
N ILE A 3 -15.11 2.41 23.56
CA ILE A 3 -15.32 3.50 22.60
C ILE A 3 -14.11 4.44 22.60
N PHE A 4 -13.52 4.66 23.76
CA PHE A 4 -12.33 5.50 23.86
C PHE A 4 -11.15 4.91 23.10
N GLY A 5 -10.99 3.59 23.11
CA GLY A 5 -9.97 2.95 22.31
C GLY A 5 -10.13 3.25 20.84
N LYS A 6 -11.37 3.25 20.34
CA LYS A 6 -11.64 3.61 18.94
C LYS A 6 -11.38 5.07 18.67
N MET A 7 -11.72 5.96 19.58
CA MET A 7 -11.51 7.39 19.39
C MET A 7 -10.04 7.75 19.25
N PHE A 8 -9.17 7.02 19.94
CA PHE A 8 -7.73 7.27 19.91
C PHE A 8 -6.98 6.32 19.00
N ALA A 9 -7.69 5.36 18.39
CA ALA A 9 -7.08 4.47 17.42
C ALA A 9 -6.79 5.22 16.13
N ARG A 10 -5.77 4.75 15.42
CA ARG A 10 -5.50 5.28 14.09
C ARG A 10 -6.70 5.01 13.19
N PRO A 11 -6.98 5.88 12.21
CA PRO A 11 -8.09 5.68 11.28
C PRO A 11 -7.89 4.49 10.35
N TYR A 12 -6.70 3.90 10.33
CA TYR A 12 -6.37 2.76 9.49
C TYR A 12 -5.53 1.77 10.30
N ASP A 13 -5.47 0.52 9.81
CA ASP A 13 -4.66 -0.53 10.43
C ASP A 13 -3.26 -0.57 9.84
N LYS A 14 -2.39 -1.36 10.48
CA LYS A 14 -1.05 -1.64 9.99
C LYS A 14 -0.91 -3.14 9.77
N VAL A 15 -0.20 -3.50 8.71
CA VAL A 15 0.13 -4.90 8.44
C VAL A 15 1.60 -5.00 8.06
N SER A 16 2.20 -6.16 8.30
CA SER A 16 3.56 -6.43 7.86
C SER A 16 3.59 -6.70 6.36
N ALA A 17 4.78 -6.69 5.77
CA ALA A 17 4.95 -7.05 4.36
C ALA A 17 4.46 -8.47 4.07
N SER A 18 4.78 -9.43 4.97
CA SER A 18 4.34 -10.81 4.80
C SER A 18 2.83 -10.97 4.90
N GLU A 19 2.20 -10.28 5.85
CA GLU A 19 0.74 -10.25 5.94
C GLU A 19 0.11 -9.62 4.70
N ALA A 20 0.71 -8.53 4.22
CA ALA A 20 0.22 -7.86 3.02
C ALA A 20 0.27 -8.79 1.81
N ALA A 21 1.38 -9.52 1.64
CA ALA A 21 1.52 -10.46 0.52
C ALA A 21 0.42 -11.53 0.56
N ALA A 22 0.12 -12.06 1.73
CA ALA A 22 -0.96 -13.05 1.88
C ALA A 22 -2.32 -12.44 1.53
N LEU A 23 -2.58 -11.22 1.96
CA LEU A 23 -3.83 -10.53 1.67
C LEU A 23 -3.99 -10.25 0.17
N VAL A 24 -2.90 -9.88 -0.49
CA VAL A 24 -2.90 -9.65 -1.94
C VAL A 24 -3.29 -10.93 -2.68
N GLU A 25 -2.78 -12.08 -2.24
CA GLU A 25 -3.15 -13.37 -2.84
C GLU A 25 -4.64 -13.67 -2.65
N GLN A 26 -5.26 -13.11 -1.63
CA GLN A 26 -6.69 -13.24 -1.37
C GLN A 26 -7.53 -12.19 -2.11
N GLY A 27 -6.89 -11.32 -2.90
CA GLY A 27 -7.59 -10.34 -3.71
C GLY A 27 -7.67 -8.94 -3.13
N VAL A 28 -7.01 -8.68 -2.00
CA VAL A 28 -6.93 -7.32 -1.46
C VAL A 28 -6.05 -6.47 -2.37
N ILE A 29 -6.46 -5.24 -2.62
CA ILE A 29 -5.74 -4.33 -3.52
C ILE A 29 -4.47 -3.81 -2.83
N LEU A 30 -3.34 -3.92 -3.52
CA LEU A 30 -2.09 -3.31 -3.08
C LEU A 30 -1.86 -2.05 -3.90
N LEU A 31 -1.88 -0.90 -3.23
CA LEU A 31 -1.75 0.40 -3.87
C LEU A 31 -0.38 1.00 -3.57
N ASP A 32 0.47 1.08 -4.57
CA ASP A 32 1.81 1.67 -4.46
C ASP A 32 1.71 3.15 -4.75
N VAL A 33 2.04 3.97 -3.76
CA VAL A 33 1.89 5.43 -3.85
C VAL A 33 3.22 6.15 -4.06
N ARG A 34 4.26 5.40 -4.50
CA ARG A 34 5.57 5.97 -4.78
C ARG A 34 5.59 6.73 -6.10
N GLU A 35 6.69 7.41 -6.36
CA GLU A 35 6.89 8.14 -7.61
C GLU A 35 7.16 7.18 -8.77
N PRO A 36 6.92 7.62 -10.02
CA PRO A 36 7.10 6.74 -11.18
C PRO A 36 8.48 6.12 -11.31
N HIS A 37 9.55 6.85 -10.99
CA HIS A 37 10.90 6.28 -11.10
C HIS A 37 11.13 5.14 -10.09
N GLU A 38 10.54 5.24 -8.91
CA GLU A 38 10.62 4.18 -7.90
C GLU A 38 9.86 2.93 -8.36
N TRP A 39 8.66 3.14 -8.89
CA TRP A 39 7.83 2.07 -9.43
C TRP A 39 8.53 1.35 -10.59
N GLN A 40 9.12 2.11 -11.50
CA GLN A 40 9.79 1.52 -12.66
C GLN A 40 11.00 0.68 -12.29
N ALA A 41 11.73 1.09 -11.24
CA ALA A 41 12.88 0.33 -10.78
C ALA A 41 12.48 -1.02 -10.18
N GLY A 42 11.33 -1.08 -9.55
CA GLY A 42 10.83 -2.34 -9.00
C GLY A 42 9.59 -2.13 -8.15
N HIS A 43 8.63 -3.05 -8.30
CA HIS A 43 7.37 -3.00 -7.56
C HIS A 43 6.86 -4.42 -7.33
N ALA A 44 5.89 -4.57 -6.44
CA ALA A 44 5.25 -5.85 -6.21
C ALA A 44 4.43 -6.23 -7.45
N PRO A 45 4.45 -7.50 -7.89
CA PRO A 45 3.87 -7.88 -9.18
C PRO A 45 2.39 -7.55 -9.36
N LYS A 46 1.61 -7.61 -8.29
CA LYS A 46 0.16 -7.38 -8.38
C LYS A 46 -0.24 -5.98 -7.93
N ALA A 47 0.72 -5.11 -7.64
CA ALA A 47 0.42 -3.77 -7.17
C ALA A 47 -0.17 -2.90 -8.27
N ARG A 48 -1.02 -1.97 -7.87
CA ARG A 48 -1.47 -0.87 -8.71
C ARG A 48 -0.67 0.36 -8.34
N HIS A 49 -0.36 1.19 -9.31
CA HIS A 49 0.43 2.39 -9.08
C HIS A 49 -0.42 3.64 -9.15
N MET A 50 -0.36 4.42 -8.09
CA MET A 50 -1.07 5.71 -8.03
C MET A 50 -0.26 6.62 -7.11
N PRO A 51 0.62 7.47 -7.66
CA PRO A 51 1.45 8.34 -6.84
C PRO A 51 0.65 9.16 -5.83
N LEU A 52 1.21 9.36 -4.65
CA LEU A 52 0.50 10.05 -3.56
C LEU A 52 -0.09 11.39 -4.02
N GLY A 53 0.65 12.16 -4.81
CA GLY A 53 0.19 13.45 -5.29
C GLY A 53 -1.02 13.37 -6.23
N GLN A 54 -1.27 12.21 -6.83
CA GLN A 54 -2.40 12.01 -7.73
C GLN A 54 -3.60 11.36 -7.05
N LEU A 55 -3.41 10.90 -5.81
CA LEU A 55 -4.42 10.12 -5.13
C LEU A 55 -5.75 10.85 -4.95
N PRO A 56 -5.77 12.16 -4.60
CA PRO A 56 -7.05 12.85 -4.42
C PRO A 56 -7.94 12.83 -5.66
N GLN A 57 -7.35 12.94 -6.86
CA GLN A 57 -8.11 12.94 -8.10
C GLN A 57 -8.42 11.54 -8.60
N ARG A 58 -7.58 10.56 -8.25
CA ARG A 58 -7.64 9.24 -8.84
C ARG A 58 -8.24 8.16 -7.94
N ALA A 59 -8.49 8.47 -6.67
CA ALA A 59 -9.03 7.48 -5.73
C ALA A 59 -10.34 6.86 -6.23
N ARG A 60 -11.16 7.62 -6.96
CA ARG A 60 -12.41 7.13 -7.53
C ARG A 60 -12.22 6.03 -8.58
N GLU A 61 -11.00 5.87 -9.09
CA GLU A 61 -10.69 4.78 -10.02
C GLU A 61 -10.57 3.44 -9.31
N LEU A 62 -10.45 3.45 -7.98
CA LEU A 62 -10.34 2.23 -7.19
C LEU A 62 -11.73 1.57 -7.07
N PRO A 63 -11.79 0.23 -7.12
CA PRO A 63 -13.08 -0.46 -6.97
C PRO A 63 -13.68 -0.20 -5.59
N SER A 64 -14.91 0.29 -5.55
CA SER A 64 -15.58 0.56 -4.27
C SER A 64 -15.85 -0.74 -3.52
N GLY A 65 -15.89 -0.64 -2.18
CA GLY A 65 -16.17 -1.80 -1.34
C GLY A 65 -15.01 -2.77 -1.17
N ARG A 66 -13.86 -2.50 -1.78
CA ARG A 66 -12.69 -3.37 -1.68
C ARG A 66 -11.73 -2.84 -0.60
N ALA A 67 -11.12 -3.76 0.12
CA ALA A 67 -10.06 -3.40 1.07
C ALA A 67 -8.79 -3.03 0.30
N ILE A 68 -8.05 -2.06 0.85
CA ILE A 68 -6.85 -1.52 0.21
C ILE A 68 -5.67 -1.58 1.17
N LEU A 69 -4.53 -1.97 0.64
CA LEU A 69 -3.24 -1.88 1.33
C LEU A 69 -2.45 -0.78 0.65
N THR A 70 -1.93 0.17 1.42
CA THR A 70 -1.06 1.21 0.87
C THR A 70 0.39 0.86 1.14
N ILE A 71 1.26 1.08 0.15
CA ILE A 71 2.68 0.80 0.29
C ILE A 71 3.49 1.93 -0.36
N CYS A 72 4.61 2.28 0.28
CA CYS A 72 5.60 3.16 -0.30
C CYS A 72 6.98 2.56 -0.04
N ARG A 73 8.04 3.37 -0.04
CA ARG A 73 9.39 2.83 0.17
C ARG A 73 9.58 2.34 1.60
N SER A 74 9.23 3.15 2.59
CA SER A 74 9.50 2.87 4.01
C SER A 74 8.28 2.95 4.92
N GLY A 75 7.14 3.40 4.41
CA GLY A 75 5.89 3.43 5.16
C GLY A 75 5.29 4.80 5.45
N SER A 76 6.04 5.90 5.28
CA SER A 76 5.55 7.23 5.68
C SER A 76 4.57 7.85 4.67
N ARG A 77 4.90 7.82 3.39
CA ARG A 77 3.99 8.34 2.36
C ARG A 77 2.71 7.52 2.30
N SER A 78 2.86 6.20 2.41
CA SER A 78 1.71 5.30 2.39
C SER A 78 0.84 5.44 3.64
N ALA A 79 1.42 5.84 4.78
CA ALA A 79 0.62 6.18 5.97
C ALA A 79 -0.27 7.39 5.70
N ARG A 80 0.25 8.40 5.00
CA ARG A 80 -0.55 9.57 4.62
C ARG A 80 -1.67 9.18 3.64
N ALA A 81 -1.35 8.32 2.68
CA ALA A 81 -2.35 7.80 1.76
C ALA A 81 -3.44 7.03 2.50
N ALA A 82 -3.03 6.17 3.44
CA ALA A 82 -3.98 5.39 4.24
C ALA A 82 -4.92 6.29 5.04
N ALA A 83 -4.38 7.33 5.67
CA ALA A 83 -5.19 8.27 6.44
C ALA A 83 -6.21 8.99 5.54
N MET A 84 -5.79 9.42 4.35
CA MET A 84 -6.66 10.09 3.40
C MET A 84 -7.79 9.17 2.94
N LEU A 85 -7.46 7.94 2.55
CA LEU A 85 -8.45 6.97 2.09
C LEU A 85 -9.41 6.58 3.22
N ALA A 86 -8.89 6.37 4.43
CA ALA A 86 -9.73 6.06 5.58
C ALA A 86 -10.71 7.20 5.87
N GLY A 87 -10.26 8.45 5.74
CA GLY A 87 -11.11 9.62 5.90
C GLY A 87 -12.24 9.67 4.89
N ASP A 88 -12.04 9.08 3.73
CA ASP A 88 -13.05 8.98 2.67
C ASP A 88 -13.89 7.70 2.76
N GLY A 89 -13.75 6.95 3.84
CA GLY A 89 -14.56 5.77 4.09
C GLY A 89 -13.99 4.44 3.58
N TRP A 90 -12.78 4.44 3.03
CA TRP A 90 -12.15 3.21 2.58
C TRP A 90 -11.67 2.37 3.76
N GLN A 91 -11.79 1.04 3.62
CA GLN A 91 -11.14 0.10 4.53
C GLN A 91 -9.70 -0.05 4.07
N VAL A 92 -8.76 0.44 4.87
CA VAL A 92 -7.37 0.53 4.43
C VAL A 92 -6.41 0.12 5.54
N SER A 93 -5.31 -0.51 5.14
CA SER A 93 -4.19 -0.83 6.02
C SER A 93 -2.90 -0.36 5.36
N ASN A 94 -1.97 0.15 6.18
CA ASN A 94 -0.66 0.57 5.69
C ASN A 94 0.35 -0.56 5.87
N VAL A 95 1.14 -0.83 4.84
CA VAL A 95 2.21 -1.84 4.92
C VAL A 95 3.40 -1.25 5.65
N THR A 96 3.64 -1.72 6.85
CA THR A 96 4.73 -1.25 7.70
C THR A 96 6.08 -1.59 7.06
N GLY A 97 6.96 -0.59 7.01
CA GLY A 97 8.28 -0.77 6.41
C GLY A 97 8.30 -0.75 4.89
N GLY A 98 7.15 -0.70 4.25
CA GLY A 98 7.01 -0.50 2.81
C GLY A 98 7.75 -1.52 1.95
N MET A 99 8.18 -1.07 0.77
CA MET A 99 8.89 -1.93 -0.18
C MET A 99 10.24 -2.42 0.35
N ARG A 100 10.86 -1.68 1.26
CA ARG A 100 12.10 -2.14 1.90
C ARG A 100 11.84 -3.41 2.71
N ALA A 101 10.79 -3.41 3.53
CA ALA A 101 10.41 -4.60 4.30
C ALA A 101 9.93 -5.73 3.38
N TRP A 102 9.23 -5.39 2.31
CA TRP A 102 8.79 -6.36 1.29
C TRP A 102 9.98 -7.11 0.70
N ALA A 103 11.00 -6.37 0.24
CA ALA A 103 12.20 -6.97 -0.32
C ALA A 103 12.99 -7.78 0.72
N ARG A 104 13.06 -7.28 1.94
CA ARG A 104 13.75 -7.96 3.04
C ARG A 104 13.10 -9.30 3.40
N ALA A 105 11.80 -9.41 3.18
CA ALA A 105 11.06 -10.65 3.39
C ALA A 105 11.17 -11.60 2.19
N ASN A 106 12.01 -11.27 1.22
CA ASN A 106 12.22 -12.06 -0.01
C ASN A 106 10.95 -12.22 -0.84
N LEU A 107 10.05 -11.24 -0.77
CA LEU A 107 8.86 -11.22 -1.60
C LEU A 107 9.22 -10.67 -2.98
N PRO A 108 8.48 -11.07 -4.04
CA PRO A 108 8.88 -10.71 -5.41
C PRO A 108 8.84 -9.20 -5.65
N VAL A 109 9.88 -8.72 -6.32
CA VAL A 109 9.98 -7.34 -6.81
C VAL A 109 10.33 -7.43 -8.28
N VAL A 110 9.48 -6.88 -9.12
CA VAL A 110 9.62 -6.98 -10.57
C VAL A 110 9.72 -5.62 -11.21
N ALA A 111 10.38 -5.58 -12.36
CA ALA A 111 10.45 -4.40 -13.21
C ALA A 111 9.69 -4.70 -14.51
N LYS A 112 9.74 -3.78 -15.47
CA LYS A 112 9.06 -3.90 -16.74
C LYS A 112 9.39 -5.22 -17.43
N GLY A 113 8.35 -5.88 -17.95
CA GLY A 113 8.51 -7.15 -18.66
C GLY A 113 8.77 -8.34 -17.75
N GLY A 114 8.50 -8.20 -16.46
CA GLY A 114 8.69 -9.29 -15.49
C GLY A 114 10.14 -9.51 -15.09
N ARG A 115 11.04 -8.63 -15.48
CA ARG A 115 12.45 -8.74 -15.07
C ARG A 115 12.59 -8.49 -13.57
N PRO A 116 13.67 -9.01 -12.96
CA PRO A 116 13.92 -8.71 -11.55
C PRO A 116 14.00 -7.20 -11.32
N GLY A 117 13.30 -6.71 -10.32
CA GLY A 117 13.33 -5.31 -9.94
C GLY A 117 14.10 -5.10 -8.65
N ARG A 118 14.30 -3.84 -8.31
CA ARG A 118 14.93 -3.46 -7.04
C ARG A 118 14.21 -2.29 -6.42
N VAL A 119 14.35 -2.16 -5.12
CA VAL A 119 13.80 -1.03 -4.37
C VAL A 119 14.87 0.05 -4.28
N VAL A 120 14.63 1.17 -4.94
CA VAL A 120 15.56 2.31 -4.94
C VAL A 120 15.23 3.30 -3.85
#